data_f0e7148dfb933e5dbb9a97c8b65f6c88
#
_entry.id   f0e7148dfb933e5dbb9a97c8b65f6c88
#
_cell.length_a   1.000
_cell.length_b   1.000
_cell.length_c   1.000
_cell.angle_alpha   90.00
_cell.angle_beta   90.00
_cell.angle_gamma   90.00
#
_symmetry.space_group_name_H-M   'P 1'
#
loop_
_entity.id
_entity.type
_entity.pdbx_description
1 polymer ?
#
loop_
_entity_poly.entity_id
_entity_poly.type
_entity_poly.pdbx_seq_one_letter_code
_entity_poly.pdbx_strand_id
1 'polypeptide(L)'
;MEKIERLKKVFKREKIDGYIIPKNDEFFGEHIPDFNDRLNFISNFSGSYGFALILKNKNYLFVDGRYTLQAKNQSGKYFKIITIPDKMPTDILKGKKISIGFDPNLFTKKSLAIFFGNSECKYKPLVNNLIDEIWKRKIKNNKGKFFVLSDKSVSNKYQSKIDKVSTYLKKKNSDFLFITASENNAWLLNIRGLDTKYTPIPYSYILIDKNKNIKFFCNLKKISLSFRKCFKKIKFLDTKYCVKTLSKLKKKKFIIDKNSCSFFFENIIRKNNKILNFHDPIYFFKAIKGKQEIRNIKKAHIYDGVALTKYLFWLKKNFYRKNITEISASDKLLEFRKKNKKFKFLSFPTISATGPNGAIIHYNATRETNRKLKRGDIYLVDSGGQYEFGTTDVTRTISLK
;
A
#
# COMPACT_ATOMS: atom_id res chain seq x y z
N MET A 1 -14.38 20.90 8.43
CA MET A 1 -15.59 20.73 9.27
C MET A 1 -16.76 20.18 8.45
N GLU A 2 -17.14 20.77 7.34
CA GLU A 2 -18.30 20.35 6.52
C GLU A 2 -18.31 18.84 6.16
N LYS A 3 -17.17 18.27 5.73
CA LYS A 3 -17.06 16.85 5.38
C LYS A 3 -17.40 15.92 6.56
N ILE A 4 -16.95 16.27 7.76
CA ILE A 4 -17.21 15.50 8.99
C ILE A 4 -18.68 15.56 9.35
N GLU A 5 -19.28 16.74 9.27
CA GLU A 5 -20.71 16.92 9.56
C GLU A 5 -21.58 16.20 8.52
N ARG A 6 -21.21 16.22 7.23
CA ARG A 6 -21.88 15.43 6.20
C ARG A 6 -21.83 13.94 6.50
N LEU A 7 -20.68 13.44 6.97
CA LEU A 7 -20.53 12.03 7.38
C LEU A 7 -21.42 11.71 8.58
N LYS A 8 -21.44 12.54 9.62
CA LYS A 8 -22.25 12.31 10.82
C LYS A 8 -23.75 12.27 10.55
N LYS A 9 -24.25 13.04 9.57
CA LYS A 9 -25.68 12.99 9.17
C LYS A 9 -26.11 11.58 8.73
N VAL A 10 -25.19 10.78 8.16
CA VAL A 10 -25.46 9.42 7.70
C VAL A 10 -25.56 8.41 8.86
N PHE A 11 -24.98 8.72 10.04
CA PHE A 11 -24.94 7.81 11.18
C PHE A 11 -26.33 7.35 11.65
N LYS A 12 -27.32 8.26 11.66
CA LYS A 12 -28.70 7.93 12.05
C LYS A 12 -29.31 6.88 11.11
N ARG A 13 -29.16 7.07 9.80
CA ARG A 13 -29.65 6.11 8.78
C ARG A 13 -29.01 4.73 8.97
N GLU A 14 -27.71 4.68 9.20
CA GLU A 14 -26.95 3.45 9.38
C GLU A 14 -27.07 2.84 10.78
N LYS A 15 -27.76 3.51 11.73
CA LYS A 15 -27.91 3.09 13.14
C LYS A 15 -26.53 2.82 13.77
N ILE A 16 -25.61 3.79 13.66
CA ILE A 16 -24.27 3.76 14.23
C ILE A 16 -23.98 5.04 15.03
N ASP A 17 -23.04 4.95 15.98
CA ASP A 17 -22.59 6.06 16.81
C ASP A 17 -21.21 6.57 16.40
N GLY A 18 -20.55 5.84 15.52
CA GLY A 18 -19.25 6.21 14.97
C GLY A 18 -18.88 5.42 13.72
N TYR A 19 -17.82 5.88 13.03
CA TYR A 19 -17.31 5.24 11.82
C TYR A 19 -15.79 5.25 11.81
N ILE A 20 -15.18 4.16 11.34
CA ILE A 20 -13.72 3.98 11.25
C ILE A 20 -13.29 4.10 9.79
N ILE A 21 -12.27 4.93 9.54
CA ILE A 21 -11.72 5.17 8.20
C ILE A 21 -10.21 4.88 8.24
N PRO A 22 -9.72 3.78 7.66
CA PRO A 22 -8.30 3.45 7.66
C PRO A 22 -7.56 4.11 6.50
N LYS A 23 -6.22 4.15 6.59
CA LYS A 23 -5.32 4.44 5.48
C LYS A 23 -5.10 3.19 4.64
N ASN A 24 -6.17 2.65 4.08
CA ASN A 24 -6.16 1.48 3.19
C ASN A 24 -7.08 1.70 2.00
N ASP A 25 -6.78 1.03 0.90
CA ASP A 25 -7.74 0.72 -0.15
C ASP A 25 -8.05 -0.79 -0.16
N GLU A 26 -8.83 -1.23 -1.11
CA GLU A 26 -9.30 -2.61 -1.24
C GLU A 26 -8.18 -3.63 -1.55
N PHE A 27 -6.96 -3.15 -1.85
CA PHE A 27 -5.78 -3.97 -2.16
C PHE A 27 -4.72 -3.94 -1.06
N PHE A 28 -4.91 -3.16 0.00
CA PHE A 28 -3.99 -3.02 1.13
C PHE A 28 -2.55 -2.65 0.72
N GLY A 29 -2.42 -1.90 -0.38
CA GLY A 29 -1.12 -1.42 -0.86
C GLY A 29 -0.58 -0.28 0.01
N GLU A 30 0.75 -0.19 0.13
CA GLU A 30 1.40 0.89 0.88
C GLU A 30 1.11 2.28 0.29
N HIS A 31 1.09 2.37 -1.03
CA HIS A 31 0.82 3.61 -1.74
C HIS A 31 -0.59 3.60 -2.34
N ILE A 32 -1.49 4.27 -1.68
CA ILE A 32 -2.88 4.38 -2.12
C ILE A 32 -3.00 5.49 -3.18
N PRO A 33 -3.69 5.26 -4.31
CA PRO A 33 -4.01 6.32 -5.25
C PRO A 33 -4.81 7.44 -4.59
N ASP A 34 -4.53 8.70 -4.94
CA ASP A 34 -5.14 9.88 -4.32
C ASP A 34 -6.69 9.83 -4.34
N PHE A 35 -7.27 9.22 -5.38
CA PHE A 35 -8.72 9.05 -5.52
C PHE A 35 -9.33 7.95 -4.63
N ASN A 36 -8.49 7.13 -3.96
CA ASN A 36 -8.88 6.11 -2.98
C ASN A 36 -8.47 6.48 -1.55
N ASP A 37 -7.77 7.58 -1.35
CA ASP A 37 -7.28 8.01 -0.03
C ASP A 37 -8.39 8.67 0.81
N ARG A 38 -9.29 7.82 1.30
CA ARG A 38 -10.45 8.22 2.09
C ARG A 38 -10.07 8.92 3.39
N LEU A 39 -8.96 8.47 4.02
CA LEU A 39 -8.45 9.10 5.23
C LEU A 39 -7.98 10.53 4.97
N ASN A 40 -7.22 10.74 3.92
CA ASN A 40 -6.79 12.10 3.55
C ASN A 40 -8.00 12.98 3.20
N PHE A 41 -8.97 12.47 2.47
CA PHE A 41 -10.18 13.24 2.16
C PHE A 41 -10.87 13.77 3.42
N ILE A 42 -11.07 12.94 4.45
CA ILE A 42 -11.85 13.33 5.63
C ILE A 42 -11.03 14.13 6.65
N SER A 43 -9.72 13.86 6.76
CA SER A 43 -8.85 14.41 7.80
C SER A 43 -7.82 15.43 7.31
N ASN A 44 -7.56 15.52 6.01
CA ASN A 44 -6.43 16.19 5.36
C ASN A 44 -5.06 15.58 5.70
N PHE A 45 -5.02 14.44 6.41
CA PHE A 45 -3.78 13.76 6.76
C PHE A 45 -3.22 12.99 5.56
N SER A 46 -2.01 13.35 5.15
CA SER A 46 -1.34 12.77 3.98
C SER A 46 -0.28 11.70 4.30
N GLY A 47 -0.05 11.38 5.60
CA GLY A 47 0.88 10.32 5.99
C GLY A 47 0.45 8.95 5.49
N SER A 48 1.37 7.97 5.43
CA SER A 48 1.11 6.65 4.84
C SER A 48 0.49 5.64 5.81
N TYR A 49 0.40 5.95 7.10
CA TYR A 49 -0.15 5.05 8.11
C TYR A 49 -1.03 5.78 9.12
N GLY A 50 -2.18 5.20 9.43
CA GLY A 50 -3.12 5.72 10.41
C GLY A 50 -4.56 5.36 10.09
N PHE A 51 -5.47 5.78 10.96
CA PHE A 51 -6.91 5.66 10.75
C PHE A 51 -7.65 6.70 11.59
N ALA A 52 -8.82 7.13 11.13
CA ALA A 52 -9.70 8.00 11.88
C ALA A 52 -10.82 7.20 12.54
N LEU A 53 -11.18 7.57 13.77
CA LEU A 53 -12.41 7.18 14.45
C LEU A 53 -13.25 8.43 14.66
N ILE A 54 -14.34 8.55 13.93
CA ILE A 54 -15.26 9.67 14.02
C ILE A 54 -16.48 9.21 14.81
N LEU A 55 -16.66 9.78 15.99
CA LEU A 55 -17.83 9.59 16.86
C LEU A 55 -18.78 10.79 16.71
N LYS A 56 -20.01 10.67 17.21
CA LYS A 56 -21.01 11.77 17.20
C LYS A 56 -20.40 13.09 17.72
N ASN A 57 -19.69 13.03 18.85
CA ASN A 57 -19.23 14.25 19.55
C ASN A 57 -17.72 14.50 19.45
N LYS A 58 -16.89 13.50 19.05
CA LYS A 58 -15.43 13.61 19.02
C LYS A 58 -14.85 12.90 17.81
N ASN A 59 -13.77 13.44 17.29
CA ASN A 59 -13.04 12.85 16.17
C ASN A 59 -11.61 12.57 16.61
N TYR A 60 -11.11 11.36 16.33
CA TYR A 60 -9.77 10.93 16.67
C TYR A 60 -9.04 10.51 15.40
N LEU A 61 -7.76 10.90 15.30
CA LEU A 61 -6.85 10.41 14.28
C LEU A 61 -5.71 9.66 14.97
N PHE A 62 -5.63 8.38 14.73
CA PHE A 62 -4.58 7.49 15.25
C PHE A 62 -3.46 7.38 14.24
N VAL A 63 -2.24 7.66 14.68
CA VAL A 63 -1.02 7.57 13.87
C VAL A 63 0.09 6.94 14.70
N ASP A 64 1.11 6.39 14.07
CA ASP A 64 2.31 5.99 14.80
C ASP A 64 3.29 7.17 15.01
N GLY A 65 4.35 6.92 15.77
CA GLY A 65 5.32 7.96 16.16
C GLY A 65 5.97 8.72 15.00
N ARG A 66 6.01 8.14 13.79
CA ARG A 66 6.54 8.79 12.59
C ARG A 66 5.72 9.99 12.15
N TYR A 67 4.42 10.00 12.45
CA TYR A 67 3.46 10.94 11.90
C TYR A 67 2.83 11.89 12.93
N THR A 68 3.20 11.81 14.20
CA THR A 68 2.57 12.61 15.28
C THR A 68 2.61 14.11 14.96
N LEU A 69 3.78 14.63 14.55
CA LEU A 69 3.95 16.04 14.23
C LEU A 69 3.18 16.43 12.98
N GLN A 70 3.26 15.64 11.93
CA GLN A 70 2.54 15.87 10.68
C GLN A 70 1.02 15.86 10.88
N ALA A 71 0.51 14.88 11.62
CA ALA A 71 -0.93 14.76 11.91
C ALA A 71 -1.43 15.96 12.72
N LYS A 72 -0.66 16.43 13.70
CA LYS A 72 -0.99 17.65 14.47
C LYS A 72 -1.11 18.86 13.57
N ASN A 73 -0.17 19.07 12.66
CA ASN A 73 -0.16 20.21 11.76
C ASN A 73 -1.29 20.15 10.72
N GLN A 74 -1.57 18.99 10.14
CA GLN A 74 -2.54 18.83 9.06
C GLN A 74 -3.98 18.67 9.54
N SER A 75 -4.18 18.03 10.69
CA SER A 75 -5.50 17.55 11.15
C SER A 75 -5.88 18.02 12.55
N GLY A 76 -4.95 18.55 13.34
CA GLY A 76 -5.14 18.85 14.77
C GLY A 76 -6.28 19.82 15.09
N LYS A 77 -6.70 20.65 14.13
CA LYS A 77 -7.85 21.55 14.28
C LYS A 77 -9.19 20.81 14.47
N TYR A 78 -9.34 19.61 13.84
CA TYR A 78 -10.62 18.87 13.80
C TYR A 78 -10.54 17.49 14.42
N PHE A 79 -9.33 16.99 14.67
CA PHE A 79 -9.07 15.67 15.21
C PHE A 79 -8.19 15.74 16.46
N LYS A 80 -8.54 14.99 17.50
CA LYS A 80 -7.60 14.69 18.56
C LYS A 80 -6.61 13.66 18.03
N ILE A 81 -5.33 14.05 17.94
CA ILE A 81 -4.25 13.16 17.48
C ILE A 81 -3.89 12.21 18.61
N ILE A 82 -3.83 10.92 18.30
CA ILE A 82 -3.46 9.85 19.23
C ILE A 82 -2.29 9.08 18.63
N THR A 83 -1.21 8.97 19.38
CA THR A 83 -0.05 8.16 18.98
C THR A 83 -0.25 6.73 19.44
N ILE A 84 -0.16 5.79 18.52
CA ILE A 84 -0.15 4.36 18.83
C ILE A 84 1.30 3.85 18.81
N PRO A 85 1.68 2.89 19.69
CA PRO A 85 0.81 2.15 20.62
C PRO A 85 0.59 2.81 21.99
N ASP A 86 1.08 4.05 22.24
CA ASP A 86 0.99 4.71 23.57
C ASP A 86 -0.46 4.74 24.07
N LYS A 87 -1.40 4.96 23.17
CA LYS A 87 -2.83 4.88 23.46
C LYS A 87 -3.59 4.24 22.30
N MET A 88 -4.35 3.19 22.62
CA MET A 88 -5.10 2.42 21.63
C MET A 88 -6.56 2.90 21.50
N PRO A 89 -7.26 2.56 20.41
CA PRO A 89 -8.71 2.83 20.30
C PRO A 89 -9.52 2.25 21.44
N THR A 90 -9.14 1.08 21.96
CA THR A 90 -9.78 0.42 23.11
C THR A 90 -9.76 1.29 24.37
N ASP A 91 -8.70 2.09 24.59
CA ASP A 91 -8.62 3.01 25.75
C ASP A 91 -9.62 4.17 25.62
N ILE A 92 -9.88 4.61 24.39
CA ILE A 92 -10.84 5.67 24.07
C ILE A 92 -12.28 5.14 24.18
N LEU A 93 -12.47 3.86 23.89
CA LEU A 93 -13.76 3.19 23.82
C LEU A 93 -14.13 2.44 25.10
N LYS A 94 -13.23 2.41 26.11
CA LYS A 94 -13.46 1.74 27.39
C LYS A 94 -14.78 2.19 28.02
N GLY A 95 -15.62 1.23 28.44
CA GLY A 95 -16.91 1.46 29.05
C GLY A 95 -18.01 1.98 28.09
N LYS A 96 -17.75 2.06 26.77
CA LYS A 96 -18.73 2.52 25.78
C LYS A 96 -19.43 1.34 25.11
N LYS A 97 -20.74 1.26 25.24
CA LYS A 97 -21.61 0.27 24.59
C LYS A 97 -22.27 0.88 23.34
N ILE A 98 -21.46 1.25 22.34
CA ILE A 98 -21.90 1.94 21.13
C ILE A 98 -21.69 1.07 19.89
N SER A 99 -22.41 1.43 18.80
CA SER A 99 -22.26 0.77 17.50
C SER A 99 -21.33 1.56 16.60
N ILE A 100 -20.27 0.93 16.10
CA ILE A 100 -19.26 1.56 15.23
C ILE A 100 -19.27 0.89 13.86
N GLY A 101 -19.54 1.68 12.81
CA GLY A 101 -19.53 1.21 11.44
C GLY A 101 -18.12 1.16 10.86
N PHE A 102 -17.89 0.25 9.92
CA PHE A 102 -16.67 0.17 9.14
C PHE A 102 -16.92 -0.44 7.75
N ASP A 103 -16.05 -0.15 6.79
CA ASP A 103 -16.07 -0.81 5.48
C ASP A 103 -15.32 -2.15 5.56
N PRO A 104 -15.99 -3.30 5.37
CA PRO A 104 -15.38 -4.62 5.49
C PRO A 104 -14.33 -4.92 4.40
N ASN A 105 -14.28 -4.13 3.31
CA ASN A 105 -13.26 -4.27 2.28
C ASN A 105 -11.91 -3.65 2.68
N LEU A 106 -11.91 -2.73 3.66
CA LEU A 106 -10.74 -1.95 4.06
C LEU A 106 -10.07 -2.44 5.35
N PHE A 107 -10.59 -3.47 5.97
CA PHE A 107 -10.05 -4.08 7.18
C PHE A 107 -9.89 -5.58 7.01
N THR A 108 -8.87 -6.13 7.65
CA THR A 108 -8.77 -7.57 7.89
C THR A 108 -9.37 -7.90 9.25
N LYS A 109 -9.79 -9.15 9.49
CA LYS A 109 -10.20 -9.57 10.84
C LYS A 109 -9.11 -9.37 11.87
N LYS A 110 -7.84 -9.59 11.44
CA LYS A 110 -6.67 -9.40 12.30
C LYS A 110 -6.51 -7.94 12.73
N SER A 111 -6.60 -6.99 11.79
CA SER A 111 -6.48 -5.57 12.13
C SER A 111 -7.61 -5.08 13.04
N LEU A 112 -8.85 -5.53 12.80
CA LEU A 112 -9.96 -5.20 13.70
C LEU A 112 -9.76 -5.78 15.11
N ALA A 113 -9.27 -7.01 15.23
CA ALA A 113 -8.99 -7.62 16.54
C ALA A 113 -7.88 -6.87 17.29
N ILE A 114 -6.81 -6.47 16.61
CA ILE A 114 -5.68 -5.72 17.21
C ILE A 114 -6.15 -4.36 17.74
N PHE A 115 -6.89 -3.61 16.95
CA PHE A 115 -7.23 -2.23 17.33
C PHE A 115 -8.50 -2.11 18.18
N PHE A 116 -9.42 -3.09 18.11
CA PHE A 116 -10.76 -2.93 18.65
C PHE A 116 -11.27 -4.16 19.41
N GLY A 117 -10.50 -5.28 19.42
CA GLY A 117 -10.97 -6.58 19.91
C GLY A 117 -11.35 -6.61 21.39
N ASN A 118 -10.77 -5.74 22.22
CA ASN A 118 -11.00 -5.69 23.67
C ASN A 118 -11.97 -4.55 24.09
N SER A 119 -12.85 -4.12 23.20
CA SER A 119 -13.86 -3.09 23.52
C SER A 119 -15.25 -3.69 23.62
N GLU A 120 -16.14 -3.07 24.42
CA GLU A 120 -17.54 -3.46 24.55
C GLU A 120 -18.43 -2.96 23.39
N CYS A 121 -17.82 -2.32 22.40
CA CYS A 121 -18.52 -1.77 21.23
C CYS A 121 -18.96 -2.87 20.25
N LYS A 122 -20.07 -2.62 19.57
CA LYS A 122 -20.52 -3.45 18.44
C LYS A 122 -19.92 -2.92 17.15
N TYR A 123 -19.20 -3.75 16.38
CA TYR A 123 -18.61 -3.38 15.09
C TYR A 123 -19.50 -3.86 13.95
N LYS A 124 -20.09 -2.89 13.22
CA LYS A 124 -21.05 -3.15 12.15
C LYS A 124 -20.37 -3.01 10.78
N PRO A 125 -20.19 -4.11 10.03
CA PRO A 125 -19.76 -4.00 8.63
C PRO A 125 -20.88 -3.36 7.81
N LEU A 126 -20.55 -2.31 7.06
CA LEU A 126 -21.48 -1.62 6.19
C LEU A 126 -21.31 -2.06 4.74
N VAL A 127 -22.43 -2.11 4.00
CA VAL A 127 -22.42 -2.50 2.58
C VAL A 127 -21.73 -1.44 1.73
N ASN A 128 -22.01 -0.17 2.01
CA ASN A 128 -21.44 0.96 1.31
C ASN A 128 -20.41 1.68 2.17
N ASN A 129 -19.34 2.18 1.56
CA ASN A 129 -18.39 3.04 2.23
C ASN A 129 -18.98 4.45 2.39
N LEU A 130 -19.15 4.91 3.63
CA LEU A 130 -19.80 6.19 3.92
C LEU A 130 -18.99 7.40 3.41
N ILE A 131 -17.66 7.26 3.28
CA ILE A 131 -16.84 8.32 2.68
C ILE A 131 -17.14 8.43 1.18
N ASP A 132 -17.33 7.32 0.50
CA ASP A 132 -17.61 7.30 -0.95
C ASP A 132 -18.97 7.94 -1.28
N GLU A 133 -19.93 7.90 -0.36
CA GLU A 133 -21.22 8.58 -0.52
C GLU A 133 -21.11 10.11 -0.46
N ILE A 134 -20.19 10.62 0.35
CA ILE A 134 -20.03 12.08 0.56
C ILE A 134 -18.92 12.69 -0.30
N TRP A 135 -18.11 11.86 -0.95
CA TRP A 135 -16.95 12.26 -1.75
C TRP A 135 -17.19 12.07 -3.24
N LYS A 136 -17.40 13.15 -3.98
CA LYS A 136 -17.43 13.14 -5.45
C LYS A 136 -16.00 12.89 -5.99
N ARG A 137 -15.61 11.62 -6.08
CA ARG A 137 -14.25 11.24 -6.52
C ARG A 137 -14.08 11.48 -8.01
N LYS A 138 -12.99 12.16 -8.41
CA LYS A 138 -12.53 12.19 -9.79
C LYS A 138 -11.61 10.97 -10.03
N ILE A 139 -12.17 9.86 -10.45
CA ILE A 139 -11.39 8.66 -10.78
C ILE A 139 -10.60 8.93 -12.06
N LYS A 140 -9.31 9.21 -11.92
CA LYS A 140 -8.40 9.24 -13.08
C LYS A 140 -8.16 7.80 -13.53
N ASN A 141 -8.71 7.43 -14.68
CA ASN A 141 -8.44 6.14 -15.28
C ASN A 141 -6.93 6.03 -15.57
N ASN A 142 -6.22 5.28 -14.74
CA ASN A 142 -4.84 4.92 -15.04
C ASN A 142 -4.87 3.96 -16.25
N LYS A 143 -4.43 4.45 -17.42
CA LYS A 143 -4.39 3.71 -18.69
C LYS A 143 -3.24 2.70 -18.76
N GLY A 144 -2.40 2.59 -17.74
CA GLY A 144 -1.26 1.68 -17.70
C GLY A 144 -1.69 0.22 -17.87
N LYS A 145 -1.12 -0.47 -18.86
CA LYS A 145 -1.35 -1.89 -19.10
C LYS A 145 -0.45 -2.74 -18.20
N PHE A 146 -0.89 -3.96 -17.91
CA PHE A 146 -0.03 -4.96 -17.29
C PHE A 146 0.97 -5.49 -18.32
N PHE A 147 2.17 -5.82 -17.85
CA PHE A 147 3.23 -6.36 -18.68
C PHE A 147 3.97 -7.50 -17.98
N VAL A 148 4.56 -8.38 -18.76
CA VAL A 148 5.34 -9.52 -18.27
C VAL A 148 6.81 -9.10 -18.18
N LEU A 149 7.49 -9.50 -17.11
CA LEU A 149 8.93 -9.32 -16.99
C LEU A 149 9.67 -10.24 -17.95
N SER A 150 10.78 -9.75 -18.50
CA SER A 150 11.68 -10.57 -19.32
C SER A 150 12.35 -11.65 -18.48
N ASP A 151 12.73 -12.76 -19.13
CA ASP A 151 13.49 -13.86 -18.48
C ASP A 151 14.81 -13.37 -17.87
N LYS A 152 15.41 -12.30 -18.41
CA LYS A 152 16.62 -11.65 -17.86
C LYS A 152 16.36 -10.93 -16.52
N SER A 153 15.11 -10.64 -16.20
CA SER A 153 14.72 -9.91 -14.98
C SER A 153 14.33 -10.83 -13.83
N VAL A 154 14.17 -12.13 -14.08
CA VAL A 154 13.65 -13.08 -13.10
C VAL A 154 14.56 -14.28 -12.93
N SER A 155 14.58 -14.91 -11.76
CA SER A 155 15.33 -16.15 -11.51
C SER A 155 14.55 -17.40 -11.86
N ASN A 156 13.23 -17.34 -11.73
CA ASN A 156 12.35 -18.51 -11.93
C ASN A 156 11.19 -18.13 -12.84
N LYS A 157 10.88 -19.00 -13.79
CA LYS A 157 9.66 -18.89 -14.61
C LYS A 157 8.43 -19.03 -13.71
N TYR A 158 7.31 -18.37 -14.10
CA TYR A 158 6.09 -18.41 -13.30
C TYR A 158 5.54 -19.82 -13.10
N GLN A 159 5.75 -20.73 -14.06
CA GLN A 159 5.31 -22.13 -13.96
C GLN A 159 5.95 -22.82 -12.76
N SER A 160 7.26 -22.68 -12.56
CA SER A 160 7.94 -23.30 -11.41
C SER A 160 7.50 -22.69 -10.07
N LYS A 161 7.11 -21.42 -10.05
CA LYS A 161 6.52 -20.78 -8.86
C LYS A 161 5.13 -21.35 -8.55
N ILE A 162 4.31 -21.58 -9.58
CA ILE A 162 3.01 -22.25 -9.46
C ILE A 162 3.20 -23.68 -8.92
N ASP A 163 4.21 -24.41 -9.40
CA ASP A 163 4.52 -25.75 -8.92
C ASP A 163 4.84 -25.75 -7.42
N LYS A 164 5.63 -24.80 -6.94
CA LYS A 164 5.92 -24.63 -5.51
C LYS A 164 4.66 -24.39 -4.69
N VAL A 165 3.76 -23.51 -5.17
CA VAL A 165 2.48 -23.25 -4.49
C VAL A 165 1.60 -24.49 -4.48
N SER A 166 1.48 -25.21 -5.60
CA SER A 166 0.71 -26.46 -5.68
C SER A 166 1.24 -27.52 -4.71
N THR A 167 2.57 -27.73 -4.67
CA THR A 167 3.21 -28.63 -3.73
C THR A 167 2.94 -28.24 -2.27
N TYR A 168 3.01 -26.95 -1.96
CA TYR A 168 2.68 -26.45 -0.62
C TYR A 168 1.22 -26.73 -0.24
N LEU A 169 0.27 -26.49 -1.15
CA LEU A 169 -1.16 -26.75 -0.92
C LEU A 169 -1.42 -28.22 -0.65
N LYS A 170 -0.82 -29.12 -1.42
CA LYS A 170 -0.90 -30.58 -1.21
C LYS A 170 -0.34 -30.98 0.16
N LYS A 171 0.87 -30.49 0.52
CA LYS A 171 1.50 -30.75 1.83
C LYS A 171 0.65 -30.26 3.01
N LYS A 172 -0.10 -29.16 2.84
CA LYS A 172 -0.97 -28.59 3.87
C LYS A 172 -2.41 -29.11 3.81
N ASN A 173 -2.70 -30.09 2.96
CA ASN A 173 -4.04 -30.62 2.73
C ASN A 173 -5.08 -29.51 2.51
N SER A 174 -4.70 -28.50 1.71
CA SER A 174 -5.53 -27.37 1.30
C SER A 174 -5.97 -27.51 -0.14
N ASP A 175 -7.22 -27.12 -0.42
CA ASP A 175 -7.75 -27.15 -1.79
C ASP A 175 -7.40 -25.89 -2.56
N PHE A 176 -7.35 -24.73 -1.88
CA PHE A 176 -7.15 -23.42 -2.51
C PHE A 176 -6.24 -22.52 -1.68
N LEU A 177 -5.49 -21.67 -2.40
CA LEU A 177 -4.91 -20.43 -1.88
C LEU A 177 -5.61 -19.25 -2.56
N PHE A 178 -6.17 -18.34 -1.77
CA PHE A 178 -6.70 -17.08 -2.27
C PHE A 178 -5.75 -15.95 -1.90
N ILE A 179 -5.11 -15.38 -2.93
CA ILE A 179 -4.06 -14.37 -2.82
C ILE A 179 -4.68 -12.99 -3.06
N THR A 180 -4.68 -12.16 -2.05
CA THR A 180 -5.20 -10.80 -2.08
C THR A 180 -4.10 -9.74 -2.17
N ALA A 181 -2.88 -10.06 -1.76
CA ALA A 181 -1.72 -9.21 -1.89
C ALA A 181 -1.28 -9.07 -3.35
N SER A 182 -1.48 -7.89 -3.94
CA SER A 182 -1.17 -7.64 -5.36
C SER A 182 0.31 -7.81 -5.69
N GLU A 183 1.23 -7.52 -4.75
CA GLU A 183 2.66 -7.75 -4.89
C GLU A 183 3.01 -9.25 -4.94
N ASN A 184 2.24 -10.11 -4.25
CA ASN A 184 2.40 -11.55 -4.33
C ASN A 184 1.93 -12.09 -5.68
N ASN A 185 0.84 -11.54 -6.21
CA ASN A 185 0.36 -11.84 -7.57
C ASN A 185 1.38 -11.43 -8.62
N ALA A 186 1.98 -10.24 -8.47
CA ALA A 186 3.02 -9.73 -9.36
C ALA A 186 4.25 -10.65 -9.38
N TRP A 187 4.70 -11.10 -8.20
CA TRP A 187 5.83 -12.01 -8.09
C TRP A 187 5.50 -13.40 -8.64
N LEU A 188 4.34 -13.96 -8.29
CA LEU A 188 3.94 -15.32 -8.70
C LEU A 188 3.94 -15.48 -10.22
N LEU A 189 3.38 -14.51 -10.93
CA LEU A 189 3.22 -14.57 -12.38
C LEU A 189 4.31 -13.82 -13.17
N ASN A 190 5.31 -13.25 -12.50
CA ASN A 190 6.34 -12.40 -13.14
C ASN A 190 5.74 -11.23 -13.94
N ILE A 191 4.70 -10.61 -13.42
CA ILE A 191 4.01 -9.49 -14.06
C ILE A 191 4.20 -8.20 -13.29
N ARG A 192 4.00 -7.08 -13.97
CA ARG A 192 3.96 -5.75 -13.36
C ARG A 192 2.74 -4.97 -13.88
N GLY A 193 2.34 -3.98 -13.12
CA GLY A 193 1.31 -3.01 -13.46
C GLY A 193 1.69 -1.62 -12.96
N LEU A 194 0.93 -0.62 -13.34
CA LEU A 194 1.15 0.77 -12.94
C LEU A 194 -0.08 1.30 -12.20
N ASP A 195 -0.66 0.49 -11.30
CA ASP A 195 -1.86 0.87 -10.55
C ASP A 195 -1.58 1.82 -9.39
N THR A 196 -0.34 1.83 -8.91
CA THR A 196 0.16 2.77 -7.91
C THR A 196 1.32 3.61 -8.46
N LYS A 197 1.63 4.73 -7.79
CA LYS A 197 2.64 5.70 -8.27
C LYS A 197 4.07 5.17 -8.21
N TYR A 198 4.42 4.41 -7.18
CA TYR A 198 5.81 4.09 -6.82
C TYR A 198 6.11 2.60 -6.89
N THR A 199 5.09 1.77 -6.80
CA THR A 199 5.24 0.32 -6.80
C THR A 199 4.61 -0.26 -8.07
N PRO A 200 5.38 -0.99 -8.91
CA PRO A 200 4.88 -1.48 -10.19
C PRO A 200 4.03 -2.74 -10.03
N ILE A 201 2.94 -2.67 -9.27
CA ILE A 201 2.04 -3.79 -8.99
C ILE A 201 0.75 -3.69 -9.79
N PRO A 202 0.20 -4.85 -10.24
CA PRO A 202 -1.12 -4.94 -10.86
C PRO A 202 -2.19 -5.19 -9.80
N TYR A 203 -3.14 -4.31 -9.63
CA TYR A 203 -4.29 -4.55 -8.75
C TYR A 203 -5.08 -5.77 -9.21
N SER A 204 -5.04 -6.82 -8.41
CA SER A 204 -5.57 -8.12 -8.77
C SER A 204 -5.73 -9.04 -7.57
N TYR A 205 -6.56 -10.09 -7.77
CA TYR A 205 -6.67 -11.23 -6.87
C TYR A 205 -6.38 -12.52 -7.64
N ILE A 206 -5.83 -13.53 -6.97
CA ILE A 206 -5.63 -14.85 -7.56
C ILE A 206 -6.31 -15.91 -6.68
N LEU A 207 -7.03 -16.81 -7.34
CA LEU A 207 -7.47 -18.06 -6.75
C LEU A 207 -6.73 -19.19 -7.47
N ILE A 208 -5.88 -19.92 -6.74
CA ILE A 208 -5.14 -21.07 -7.26
C ILE A 208 -5.52 -22.32 -6.47
N ASP A 209 -5.74 -23.44 -7.16
CA ASP A 209 -5.98 -24.73 -6.54
C ASP A 209 -4.73 -25.63 -6.53
N LYS A 210 -4.83 -26.72 -5.77
CA LYS A 210 -3.75 -27.72 -5.65
C LYS A 210 -3.40 -28.44 -6.96
N ASN A 211 -4.26 -28.33 -8.00
CA ASN A 211 -4.08 -28.90 -9.33
C ASN A 211 -3.56 -27.85 -10.35
N LYS A 212 -3.10 -26.67 -9.84
CA LYS A 212 -2.51 -25.59 -10.65
C LYS A 212 -3.52 -24.84 -11.54
N ASN A 213 -4.82 -25.00 -11.32
CA ASN A 213 -5.82 -24.16 -12.00
C ASN A 213 -5.83 -22.76 -11.37
N ILE A 214 -5.71 -21.75 -12.22
CA ILE A 214 -5.59 -20.35 -11.77
C ILE A 214 -6.73 -19.51 -12.37
N LYS A 215 -7.41 -18.77 -11.48
CA LYS A 215 -8.29 -17.67 -11.84
C LYS A 215 -7.64 -16.36 -11.40
N PHE A 216 -7.37 -15.48 -12.37
CA PHE A 216 -6.78 -14.18 -12.15
C PHE A 216 -7.84 -13.10 -12.31
N PHE A 217 -8.16 -12.39 -11.25
CA PHE A 217 -9.19 -11.35 -11.22
C PHE A 217 -8.54 -9.98 -11.30
N CYS A 218 -8.86 -9.22 -12.34
CA CYS A 218 -8.35 -7.86 -12.53
C CYS A 218 -9.30 -7.04 -13.41
N ASN A 219 -9.02 -5.75 -13.56
CA ASN A 219 -9.66 -4.95 -14.61
C ASN A 219 -9.16 -5.43 -15.98
N LEU A 220 -10.05 -6.11 -16.74
CA LEU A 220 -9.73 -6.71 -18.03
C LEU A 220 -9.27 -5.69 -19.10
N LYS A 221 -9.59 -4.40 -18.94
CA LYS A 221 -9.12 -3.33 -19.83
C LYS A 221 -7.60 -3.12 -19.71
N LYS A 222 -6.96 -3.61 -18.64
CA LYS A 222 -5.51 -3.48 -18.41
C LYS A 222 -4.67 -4.61 -19.00
N ILE A 223 -5.29 -5.66 -19.51
CA ILE A 223 -4.59 -6.80 -20.13
C ILE A 223 -4.82 -6.82 -21.64
N SER A 224 -3.72 -6.85 -22.41
CA SER A 224 -3.76 -6.97 -23.87
C SER A 224 -3.92 -8.43 -24.32
N LEU A 225 -4.22 -8.65 -25.59
CA LEU A 225 -4.22 -10.00 -26.18
C LEU A 225 -2.83 -10.64 -26.12
N SER A 226 -1.76 -9.87 -26.37
CA SER A 226 -0.38 -10.34 -26.26
C SER A 226 -0.03 -10.77 -24.82
N PHE A 227 -0.47 -10.00 -23.82
CA PHE A 227 -0.32 -10.38 -22.41
C PHE A 227 -1.00 -11.72 -22.11
N ARG A 228 -2.24 -11.91 -22.56
CA ARG A 228 -2.99 -13.17 -22.33
C ARG A 228 -2.31 -14.37 -22.97
N LYS A 229 -1.73 -14.21 -24.17
CA LYS A 229 -1.01 -15.28 -24.89
C LYS A 229 0.20 -15.81 -24.11
N CYS A 230 0.80 -15.02 -23.21
CA CYS A 230 1.89 -15.48 -22.34
C CYS A 230 1.44 -16.51 -21.27
N PHE A 231 0.12 -16.67 -21.05
CA PHE A 231 -0.43 -17.46 -19.93
C PHE A 231 -1.49 -18.45 -20.39
N LYS A 232 -1.08 -19.54 -21.03
CA LYS A 232 -2.00 -20.52 -21.66
C LYS A 232 -3.01 -21.19 -20.71
N LYS A 233 -2.67 -21.31 -19.39
CA LYS A 233 -3.49 -22.03 -18.39
C LYS A 233 -4.13 -21.12 -17.33
N ILE A 234 -4.13 -19.81 -17.53
CA ILE A 234 -4.71 -18.86 -16.58
C ILE A 234 -6.03 -18.33 -17.12
N LYS A 235 -7.09 -18.46 -16.33
CA LYS A 235 -8.39 -17.88 -16.62
C LYS A 235 -8.45 -16.45 -16.12
N PHE A 236 -8.43 -15.46 -17.01
CA PHE A 236 -8.58 -14.04 -16.68
C PHE A 236 -10.06 -13.68 -16.55
N LEU A 237 -10.41 -13.06 -15.43
CA LEU A 237 -11.78 -12.67 -15.09
C LEU A 237 -11.78 -11.21 -14.60
N ASP A 238 -12.89 -10.52 -14.83
CA ASP A 238 -13.08 -9.20 -14.20
C ASP A 238 -13.26 -9.34 -12.69
N THR A 239 -12.76 -8.37 -11.92
CA THR A 239 -12.82 -8.37 -10.45
C THR A 239 -14.22 -8.55 -9.89
N LYS A 240 -15.26 -8.06 -10.58
CA LYS A 240 -16.67 -8.25 -10.21
C LYS A 240 -17.11 -9.71 -10.10
N TYR A 241 -16.42 -10.62 -10.78
CA TYR A 241 -16.72 -12.06 -10.70
C TYR A 241 -16.05 -12.78 -9.52
N CYS A 242 -15.18 -12.09 -8.74
CA CYS A 242 -14.46 -12.69 -7.63
C CYS A 242 -15.43 -13.23 -6.57
N VAL A 243 -16.36 -12.39 -6.09
CA VAL A 243 -17.40 -12.76 -5.11
C VAL A 243 -18.20 -13.97 -5.57
N LYS A 244 -18.76 -13.91 -6.80
CA LYS A 244 -19.53 -15.00 -7.37
C LYS A 244 -18.73 -16.31 -7.46
N THR A 245 -17.43 -16.22 -7.76
CA THR A 245 -16.55 -17.38 -7.85
C THR A 245 -16.32 -18.02 -6.48
N LEU A 246 -15.99 -17.21 -5.47
CA LEU A 246 -15.73 -17.69 -4.11
C LEU A 246 -17.00 -18.28 -3.47
N SER A 247 -18.14 -17.63 -3.64
CA SER A 247 -19.44 -18.06 -3.07
C SER A 247 -19.95 -19.41 -3.62
N LYS A 248 -19.54 -19.79 -4.84
CA LYS A 248 -19.88 -21.09 -5.43
C LYS A 248 -19.10 -22.26 -4.84
N LEU A 249 -17.97 -22.01 -4.19
CA LEU A 249 -17.15 -23.05 -3.58
C LEU A 249 -17.71 -23.43 -2.24
N LYS A 250 -17.92 -24.74 -2.00
CA LYS A 250 -18.48 -25.28 -0.77
C LYS A 250 -17.62 -26.45 -0.26
N LYS A 251 -17.55 -26.61 1.05
CA LYS A 251 -16.86 -27.71 1.75
C LYS A 251 -15.37 -27.84 1.33
N LYS A 252 -14.71 -26.71 1.02
CA LYS A 252 -13.30 -26.65 0.62
C LYS A 252 -12.43 -26.12 1.74
N LYS A 253 -11.14 -26.45 1.70
CA LYS A 253 -10.11 -25.96 2.62
C LYS A 253 -9.31 -24.86 1.93
N PHE A 254 -9.27 -23.67 2.54
CA PHE A 254 -8.60 -22.48 2.02
C PHE A 254 -7.42 -22.08 2.88
N ILE A 255 -6.37 -21.61 2.25
CA ILE A 255 -5.35 -20.74 2.85
C ILE A 255 -5.62 -19.32 2.35
N ILE A 256 -5.59 -18.36 3.26
CA ILE A 256 -5.67 -16.92 2.97
C ILE A 256 -4.56 -16.20 3.75
N ASP A 257 -4.16 -15.02 3.28
CA ASP A 257 -3.29 -14.15 4.07
C ASP A 257 -4.14 -13.27 5.01
N LYS A 258 -3.93 -13.43 6.32
CA LYS A 258 -4.64 -12.66 7.35
C LYS A 258 -4.27 -11.18 7.40
N ASN A 259 -3.17 -10.78 6.74
CA ASN A 259 -2.73 -9.39 6.70
C ASN A 259 -3.32 -8.61 5.51
N SER A 260 -3.70 -9.30 4.42
CA SER A 260 -4.20 -8.67 3.19
C SER A 260 -5.59 -9.14 2.77
N CYS A 261 -6.10 -10.29 3.28
CA CYS A 261 -7.45 -10.73 2.98
C CYS A 261 -8.46 -9.91 3.80
N SER A 262 -9.28 -9.13 3.11
CA SER A 262 -10.27 -8.27 3.76
C SER A 262 -11.29 -9.09 4.57
N PHE A 263 -11.86 -8.46 5.58
CA PHE A 263 -12.98 -8.99 6.36
C PHE A 263 -14.12 -9.47 5.45
N PHE A 264 -14.39 -8.72 4.39
CA PHE A 264 -15.41 -9.05 3.39
C PHE A 264 -15.13 -10.40 2.70
N PHE A 265 -13.96 -10.58 2.11
CA PHE A 265 -13.61 -11.82 1.42
C PHE A 265 -13.47 -13.00 2.38
N GLU A 266 -12.88 -12.79 3.55
CA GLU A 266 -12.77 -13.83 4.56
C GLU A 266 -14.15 -14.35 4.99
N ASN A 267 -15.14 -13.47 5.18
CA ASN A 267 -16.51 -13.88 5.54
C ASN A 267 -17.19 -14.65 4.41
N ILE A 268 -17.02 -14.24 3.14
CA ILE A 268 -17.57 -14.97 1.98
C ILE A 268 -17.01 -16.40 1.96
N ILE A 269 -15.69 -16.56 2.17
CA ILE A 269 -15.07 -17.90 2.18
C ILE A 269 -15.57 -18.72 3.35
N ARG A 270 -15.58 -18.14 4.57
CA ARG A 270 -16.00 -18.85 5.81
C ARG A 270 -17.44 -19.34 5.80
N LYS A 271 -18.33 -18.67 5.05
CA LYS A 271 -19.75 -19.04 5.02
C LYS A 271 -19.96 -20.52 4.63
N ASN A 272 -19.17 -21.04 3.71
CA ASN A 272 -19.33 -22.40 3.16
C ASN A 272 -18.06 -23.25 3.18
N ASN A 273 -16.93 -22.73 3.69
CA ASN A 273 -15.63 -23.37 3.58
C ASN A 273 -14.83 -23.23 4.88
N LYS A 274 -13.81 -24.08 5.04
CA LYS A 274 -12.85 -24.03 6.16
C LYS A 274 -11.62 -23.21 5.77
N ILE A 275 -11.24 -22.23 6.60
CA ILE A 275 -9.97 -21.53 6.45
C ILE A 275 -8.94 -22.18 7.39
N LEU A 276 -7.84 -22.62 6.82
CA LEU A 276 -6.71 -23.20 7.54
C LEU A 276 -5.83 -22.11 8.11
N ASN A 277 -5.22 -22.38 9.28
CA ASN A 277 -4.37 -21.40 9.97
C ASN A 277 -2.92 -21.45 9.44
N PHE A 278 -2.75 -21.15 8.15
CA PHE A 278 -1.44 -21.03 7.51
C PHE A 278 -1.32 -19.65 6.85
N HIS A 279 -0.08 -19.18 6.71
CA HIS A 279 0.21 -17.93 5.98
C HIS A 279 0.29 -18.20 4.47
N ASP A 280 0.12 -17.14 3.67
CA ASP A 280 0.43 -17.18 2.25
C ASP A 280 1.93 -17.51 2.07
N PRO A 281 2.25 -18.66 1.46
CA PRO A 281 3.64 -19.10 1.32
C PRO A 281 4.47 -18.20 0.39
N ILE A 282 3.82 -17.37 -0.43
CA ILE A 282 4.51 -16.52 -1.41
C ILE A 282 5.38 -15.49 -0.71
N TYR A 283 4.99 -14.98 0.45
CA TYR A 283 5.86 -14.10 1.24
C TYR A 283 7.22 -14.72 1.52
N PHE A 284 7.23 -15.98 1.92
CA PHE A 284 8.47 -16.71 2.16
C PHE A 284 9.21 -17.01 0.84
N PHE A 285 8.51 -17.46 -0.19
CA PHE A 285 9.14 -17.81 -1.47
C PHE A 285 9.78 -16.60 -2.16
N LYS A 286 9.16 -15.42 -2.11
CA LYS A 286 9.74 -14.19 -2.70
C LYS A 286 10.84 -13.57 -1.84
N ALA A 287 10.88 -13.87 -0.53
CA ALA A 287 11.94 -13.38 0.36
C ALA A 287 13.30 -14.01 0.01
N ILE A 288 13.32 -15.26 -0.45
CA ILE A 288 14.54 -15.95 -0.87
C ILE A 288 14.81 -15.62 -2.34
N LYS A 289 15.73 -14.69 -2.57
CA LYS A 289 16.09 -14.23 -3.92
C LYS A 289 16.96 -15.24 -4.64
N GLY A 290 16.66 -15.47 -5.92
CA GLY A 290 17.49 -16.29 -6.78
C GLY A 290 18.73 -15.53 -7.30
N LYS A 291 19.71 -16.27 -7.83
CA LYS A 291 20.99 -15.71 -8.29
C LYS A 291 20.83 -14.55 -9.30
N GLN A 292 19.87 -14.65 -10.22
CA GLN A 292 19.62 -13.58 -11.20
C GLN A 292 19.03 -12.33 -10.56
N GLU A 293 18.08 -12.50 -9.62
CA GLU A 293 17.49 -11.38 -8.86
C GLU A 293 18.55 -10.65 -8.05
N ILE A 294 19.46 -11.37 -7.38
CA ILE A 294 20.58 -10.76 -6.63
C ILE A 294 21.50 -9.97 -7.56
N ARG A 295 21.89 -10.53 -8.71
CA ARG A 295 22.71 -9.81 -9.71
C ARG A 295 22.00 -8.54 -10.18
N ASN A 296 20.71 -8.63 -10.43
CA ASN A 296 19.90 -7.50 -10.91
C ASN A 296 19.76 -6.40 -9.85
N ILE A 297 19.54 -6.76 -8.58
CA ILE A 297 19.47 -5.79 -7.47
C ILE A 297 20.82 -5.08 -7.31
N LYS A 298 21.95 -5.81 -7.31
CA LYS A 298 23.29 -5.21 -7.25
C LYS A 298 23.50 -4.23 -8.40
N LYS A 299 23.15 -4.60 -9.63
CA LYS A 299 23.27 -3.75 -10.81
C LYS A 299 22.39 -2.50 -10.71
N ALA A 300 21.15 -2.61 -10.20
CA ALA A 300 20.28 -1.47 -9.98
C ALA A 300 20.91 -0.47 -8.99
N HIS A 301 21.49 -0.97 -7.88
CA HIS A 301 22.18 -0.11 -6.90
C HIS A 301 23.44 0.56 -7.45
N ILE A 302 24.18 -0.09 -8.36
CA ILE A 302 25.30 0.57 -9.05
C ILE A 302 24.78 1.74 -9.91
N TYR A 303 23.72 1.54 -10.69
CA TYR A 303 23.17 2.59 -11.54
C TYR A 303 22.60 3.75 -10.73
N ASP A 304 21.89 3.45 -9.66
CA ASP A 304 21.35 4.46 -8.75
C ASP A 304 22.46 5.19 -7.98
N GLY A 305 23.46 4.44 -7.53
CA GLY A 305 24.64 4.97 -6.85
C GLY A 305 25.40 5.99 -7.69
N VAL A 306 25.55 5.76 -9.00
CA VAL A 306 26.14 6.75 -9.93
C VAL A 306 25.31 8.03 -9.95
N ALA A 307 23.98 7.94 -10.04
CA ALA A 307 23.11 9.11 -10.04
C ALA A 307 23.20 9.88 -8.71
N LEU A 308 23.15 9.16 -7.59
CA LEU A 308 23.25 9.75 -6.25
C LEU A 308 24.63 10.40 -6.01
N THR A 309 25.73 9.75 -6.40
CA THR A 309 27.09 10.32 -6.24
C THR A 309 27.26 11.60 -7.05
N LYS A 310 26.79 11.62 -8.32
CA LYS A 310 26.80 12.84 -9.15
C LYS A 310 25.95 13.95 -8.52
N TYR A 311 24.80 13.59 -7.95
CA TYR A 311 23.94 14.54 -7.27
C TYR A 311 24.61 15.12 -6.01
N LEU A 312 25.21 14.29 -5.15
CA LEU A 312 25.89 14.76 -3.95
C LEU A 312 27.07 15.66 -4.25
N PHE A 313 27.85 15.32 -5.30
CA PHE A 313 28.92 16.18 -5.78
C PHE A 313 28.38 17.52 -6.30
N TRP A 314 27.33 17.51 -7.12
CA TRP A 314 26.67 18.71 -7.59
C TRP A 314 26.14 19.55 -6.43
N LEU A 315 25.50 18.93 -5.45
CA LEU A 315 24.93 19.61 -4.29
C LEU A 315 26.01 20.32 -3.49
N LYS A 316 27.12 19.64 -3.15
CA LYS A 316 28.25 20.23 -2.43
C LYS A 316 28.86 21.46 -3.14
N LYS A 317 28.91 21.45 -4.49
CA LYS A 317 29.43 22.58 -5.25
C LYS A 317 28.47 23.76 -5.40
N ASN A 318 27.17 23.56 -5.21
CA ASN A 318 26.17 24.55 -5.59
C ASN A 318 25.29 25.06 -4.45
N PHE A 319 25.22 24.38 -3.30
CA PHE A 319 24.23 24.72 -2.26
C PHE A 319 24.36 26.15 -1.72
N TYR A 320 25.58 26.70 -1.66
CA TYR A 320 25.82 28.05 -1.18
C TYR A 320 25.80 29.13 -2.28
N ARG A 321 25.95 28.73 -3.55
CA ARG A 321 25.95 29.65 -4.71
C ARG A 321 24.58 29.84 -5.33
N LYS A 322 23.67 28.91 -5.12
CA LYS A 322 22.35 28.88 -5.72
C LYS A 322 21.25 28.81 -4.63
N ASN A 323 20.09 29.32 -4.95
CA ASN A 323 18.92 29.19 -4.08
C ASN A 323 18.34 27.78 -4.18
N ILE A 324 19.04 26.79 -3.60
CA ILE A 324 18.58 25.41 -3.59
C ILE A 324 17.66 25.18 -2.40
N THR A 325 16.48 24.61 -2.65
CA THR A 325 15.50 24.21 -1.65
C THR A 325 15.38 22.69 -1.61
N GLU A 326 14.71 22.16 -0.58
CA GLU A 326 14.45 20.72 -0.45
C GLU A 326 13.78 20.15 -1.70
N ILE A 327 12.77 20.84 -2.25
CA ILE A 327 12.07 20.42 -3.47
C ILE A 327 13.02 20.46 -4.67
N SER A 328 13.72 21.57 -4.90
CA SER A 328 14.60 21.68 -6.05
C SER A 328 15.81 20.73 -5.98
N ALA A 329 16.26 20.37 -4.77
CA ALA A 329 17.28 19.36 -4.55
C ALA A 329 16.75 17.95 -4.92
N SER A 330 15.55 17.61 -4.51
CA SER A 330 14.86 16.36 -4.88
C SER A 330 14.68 16.26 -6.41
N ASP A 331 14.22 17.33 -7.05
CA ASP A 331 14.01 17.38 -8.50
C ASP A 331 15.34 17.17 -9.25
N LYS A 332 16.42 17.75 -8.75
CA LYS A 332 17.76 17.59 -9.33
C LYS A 332 18.26 16.14 -9.25
N LEU A 333 18.01 15.45 -8.12
CA LEU A 333 18.33 14.03 -8.01
C LEU A 333 17.54 13.20 -9.03
N LEU A 334 16.25 13.50 -9.21
CA LEU A 334 15.42 12.85 -10.22
C LEU A 334 15.96 13.07 -11.64
N GLU A 335 16.45 14.29 -11.96
CA GLU A 335 17.10 14.56 -13.25
C GLU A 335 18.33 13.66 -13.47
N PHE A 336 19.20 13.48 -12.46
CA PHE A 336 20.35 12.58 -12.57
C PHE A 336 19.92 11.12 -12.79
N ARG A 337 18.87 10.65 -12.13
CA ARG A 337 18.31 9.30 -12.34
C ARG A 337 17.75 9.11 -13.75
N LYS A 338 17.03 10.10 -14.28
CA LYS A 338 16.44 10.08 -15.63
C LYS A 338 17.48 9.97 -16.76
N LYS A 339 18.73 10.35 -16.53
CA LYS A 339 19.81 10.15 -17.50
C LYS A 339 20.11 8.68 -17.77
N ASN A 340 19.73 7.78 -16.87
CA ASN A 340 19.87 6.34 -17.09
C ASN A 340 18.61 5.78 -17.79
N LYS A 341 18.77 5.26 -19.02
CA LYS A 341 17.68 4.69 -19.83
C LYS A 341 16.94 3.51 -19.14
N LYS A 342 17.58 2.89 -18.14
CA LYS A 342 16.95 1.77 -17.37
C LYS A 342 16.12 2.23 -16.18
N PHE A 343 16.22 3.49 -15.78
CA PHE A 343 15.34 4.10 -14.79
C PHE A 343 13.92 4.24 -15.34
N LYS A 344 12.92 3.90 -14.53
CA LYS A 344 11.50 3.98 -14.91
C LYS A 344 10.78 5.11 -14.16
N PHE A 345 10.81 5.08 -12.83
CA PHE A 345 10.21 6.08 -11.94
C PHE A 345 10.76 5.91 -10.52
N LEU A 346 10.41 6.81 -9.61
CA LEU A 346 10.82 6.73 -8.19
C LEU A 346 10.19 5.51 -7.50
N SER A 347 10.91 4.90 -6.56
CA SER A 347 10.42 3.78 -5.75
C SER A 347 9.56 4.23 -4.55
N PHE A 348 9.70 5.50 -4.15
CA PHE A 348 8.89 6.19 -3.15
C PHE A 348 9.07 7.72 -3.30
N PRO A 349 8.25 8.55 -2.63
CA PRO A 349 8.45 10.00 -2.62
C PRO A 349 9.81 10.31 -2.00
N THR A 350 10.66 11.05 -2.72
CA THR A 350 11.97 11.43 -2.19
C THR A 350 11.83 12.27 -0.93
N ILE A 351 12.44 11.85 0.16
CA ILE A 351 12.62 12.65 1.36
C ILE A 351 13.86 13.51 1.14
N SER A 352 13.68 14.81 1.13
CA SER A 352 14.75 15.81 0.98
C SER A 352 14.52 16.83 2.09
N ALA A 353 15.36 16.82 3.11
CA ALA A 353 15.09 17.53 4.35
C ALA A 353 16.34 18.22 4.88
N THR A 354 16.24 19.50 5.26
CA THR A 354 17.35 20.30 5.80
C THR A 354 17.00 20.92 7.14
N GLY A 355 17.97 20.98 8.05
CA GLY A 355 17.81 21.52 9.39
C GLY A 355 16.69 20.81 10.16
N PRO A 356 15.71 21.54 10.76
CA PRO A 356 14.64 20.95 11.57
C PRO A 356 13.79 19.91 10.83
N ASN A 357 13.60 20.04 9.49
CA ASN A 357 12.84 19.10 8.72
C ASN A 357 13.51 17.72 8.64
N GLY A 358 14.85 17.66 8.77
CA GLY A 358 15.60 16.41 8.82
C GLY A 358 15.32 15.54 10.05
N ALA A 359 14.71 16.09 11.09
CA ALA A 359 14.29 15.34 12.27
C ALA A 359 12.90 14.69 12.11
N ILE A 360 12.17 15.00 11.03
CA ILE A 360 10.82 14.49 10.79
C ILE A 360 10.93 13.20 9.95
N ILE A 361 10.59 12.08 10.57
CA ILE A 361 10.58 10.77 9.88
C ILE A 361 9.51 10.80 8.77
N HIS A 362 9.85 10.25 7.59
CA HIS A 362 8.99 10.28 6.40
C HIS A 362 8.56 11.71 5.96
N TYR A 363 9.43 12.70 6.23
CA TYR A 363 9.16 14.08 5.81
C TYR A 363 8.91 14.14 4.28
N ASN A 364 7.90 14.90 3.92
CA ASN A 364 7.62 15.21 2.52
C ASN A 364 7.52 16.73 2.36
N ALA A 365 8.48 17.30 1.65
CA ALA A 365 8.52 18.73 1.39
C ALA A 365 7.29 19.17 0.58
N THR A 366 6.55 20.14 1.10
CA THR A 366 5.44 20.84 0.40
C THR A 366 5.86 22.27 0.09
N ARG A 367 5.04 22.99 -0.67
CA ARG A 367 5.32 24.41 -0.94
C ARG A 367 5.42 25.24 0.34
N GLU A 368 4.61 24.90 1.35
CA GLU A 368 4.54 25.58 2.65
C GLU A 368 5.71 25.23 3.57
N THR A 369 6.22 24.00 3.50
CA THR A 369 7.28 23.50 4.38
C THR A 369 8.67 23.54 3.75
N ASN A 370 8.77 23.83 2.45
CA ASN A 370 9.98 23.80 1.63
C ASN A 370 11.06 24.77 2.15
N ARG A 371 12.14 24.26 2.68
CA ARG A 371 13.23 25.06 3.22
C ARG A 371 14.36 25.24 2.21
N LYS A 372 15.03 26.41 2.28
CA LYS A 372 16.31 26.65 1.60
C LYS A 372 17.42 25.93 2.36
N LEU A 373 18.31 25.27 1.65
CA LEU A 373 19.53 24.69 2.19
C LEU A 373 20.52 25.83 2.56
N LYS A 374 21.03 25.80 3.78
CA LYS A 374 21.94 26.82 4.31
C LYS A 374 23.27 26.20 4.76
N ARG A 375 24.33 27.01 4.76
CA ARG A 375 25.60 26.62 5.36
C ARG A 375 25.42 26.34 6.85
N GLY A 376 26.02 25.26 7.33
CA GLY A 376 25.86 24.79 8.72
C GLY A 376 24.69 23.83 8.95
N ASP A 377 23.75 23.70 7.99
CA ASP A 377 22.67 22.73 8.11
C ASP A 377 23.18 21.28 7.94
N ILE A 378 22.47 20.34 8.55
CA ILE A 378 22.51 18.93 8.16
C ILE A 378 21.41 18.69 7.13
N TYR A 379 21.78 18.06 6.03
CA TYR A 379 20.86 17.71 4.96
C TYR A 379 20.73 16.19 4.85
N LEU A 380 19.49 15.71 4.90
CA LEU A 380 19.12 14.31 4.71
C LEU A 380 18.41 14.14 3.38
N VAL A 381 18.86 13.17 2.58
CA VAL A 381 18.16 12.70 1.38
C VAL A 381 17.94 11.20 1.49
N ASP A 382 16.69 10.78 1.43
CA ASP A 382 16.27 9.39 1.35
C ASP A 382 15.44 9.20 0.10
N SER A 383 15.87 8.28 -0.77
CA SER A 383 15.36 8.21 -2.14
C SER A 383 15.66 6.89 -2.80
N GLY A 384 14.89 6.54 -3.81
CA GLY A 384 15.11 5.33 -4.57
C GLY A 384 14.47 5.38 -5.95
N GLY A 385 14.79 4.38 -6.77
CA GLY A 385 14.28 4.26 -8.13
C GLY A 385 13.84 2.84 -8.48
N GLN A 386 12.78 2.76 -9.28
CA GLN A 386 12.40 1.56 -10.01
C GLN A 386 13.22 1.51 -11.29
N TYR A 387 14.04 0.48 -11.42
CA TYR A 387 14.79 0.18 -12.65
C TYR A 387 14.14 -0.99 -13.37
N GLU A 388 14.47 -1.18 -14.63
CA GLU A 388 13.88 -2.25 -15.46
C GLU A 388 13.98 -3.65 -14.80
N PHE A 389 14.96 -3.85 -13.92
CA PHE A 389 15.29 -5.16 -13.35
C PHE A 389 15.50 -5.15 -11.82
N GLY A 390 15.31 -4.02 -11.15
CA GLY A 390 15.48 -3.93 -9.70
C GLY A 390 14.95 -2.63 -9.11
N THR A 391 14.78 -2.61 -7.80
CA THR A 391 14.36 -1.47 -7.01
C THR A 391 15.50 -1.04 -6.11
N THR A 392 15.70 0.27 -5.93
CA THR A 392 16.69 0.83 -5.00
C THR A 392 16.02 1.64 -3.92
N ASP A 393 16.73 1.74 -2.80
CA ASP A 393 16.40 2.49 -1.62
C ASP A 393 17.71 2.88 -0.93
N VAL A 394 17.96 4.19 -0.75
CA VAL A 394 19.22 4.67 -0.22
C VAL A 394 19.07 6.00 0.50
N THR A 395 19.57 6.07 1.72
CA THR A 395 19.61 7.29 2.54
C THR A 395 21.04 7.82 2.65
N ARG A 396 21.20 9.14 2.59
CA ARG A 396 22.45 9.85 2.92
C ARG A 396 22.15 11.09 3.75
N THR A 397 22.95 11.26 4.79
CA THR A 397 22.97 12.48 5.60
C THR A 397 24.31 13.14 5.44
N ILE A 398 24.33 14.42 5.10
CA ILE A 398 25.55 15.19 4.85
C ILE A 398 25.52 16.52 5.59
N SER A 399 26.69 17.01 5.99
CA SER A 399 26.87 18.36 6.49
C SER A 399 27.07 19.34 5.34
N LEU A 400 26.37 20.47 5.37
CA LEU A 400 26.49 21.59 4.43
C LEU A 400 27.50 22.63 4.99
N LYS A 401 28.79 22.29 4.94
CA LYS A 401 29.90 23.15 5.38
C LYS A 401 30.44 24.02 4.27
#